data_fda4ac269c2491e71757f0add92b09e6
#
_entry.id   fda4ac269c2491e71757f0add92b09e6
#
_cell.length_a   1.000
_cell.length_b   1.000
_cell.length_c   1.000
_cell.angle_alpha   90.00
_cell.angle_beta   90.00
_cell.angle_gamma   90.00
#
_symmetry.space_group_name_H-M   'P 1'
#
loop_
_entity.id
_entity.type
_entity.pdbx_description
1 polymer ?
#
loop_
_entity_poly.entity_id
_entity_poly.type
_entity_poly.pdbx_seq_one_letter_code
_entity_poly.pdbx_strand_id
1 'polypeptide(L)'
;MKTFHFLLHSPVYVYTQTCPAGVVPLAFFKEPQGESYLLEREVAEPENLAFTFPCRCIQLEEETALNAVGITAKVAVVLAEHDIPCNVVAAYHHDYFFVPEAMAEQAVALLNNAGLTS
;
A
#
# COMPACT_ATOMS: atom_id res chain seq x y z
N MET A 1 24.30 3.50 8.74
CA MET A 1 23.01 4.13 8.46
C MET A 1 22.63 3.86 7.01
N LYS A 2 21.41 3.39 6.77
CA LYS A 2 20.95 2.95 5.46
C LYS A 2 19.86 3.90 4.96
N THR A 3 19.99 4.39 3.74
CA THR A 3 18.97 5.20 3.10
C THR A 3 17.92 4.30 2.50
N PHE A 4 16.65 4.64 2.72
CA PHE A 4 15.51 3.89 2.18
C PHE A 4 15.12 4.40 0.80
N HIS A 5 14.74 3.46 -0.06
CA HIS A 5 14.28 3.73 -1.43
C HIS A 5 12.87 3.17 -1.59
N PHE A 6 12.04 3.89 -2.32
CA PHE A 6 10.63 3.55 -2.49
C PHE A 6 10.33 3.34 -3.96
N LEU A 7 9.65 2.25 -4.27
CA LEU A 7 9.28 1.86 -5.63
C LEU A 7 7.75 1.91 -5.78
N LEU A 8 7.29 2.64 -6.78
CA LEU A 8 5.86 2.70 -7.10
C LEU A 8 5.52 1.60 -8.11
N HIS A 9 4.59 0.72 -7.72
CA HIS A 9 4.07 -0.31 -8.60
C HIS A 9 3.00 0.26 -9.53
N SER A 10 2.91 -0.27 -10.76
CA SER A 10 2.00 0.26 -11.77
C SER A 10 0.52 -0.14 -11.58
N PRO A 11 0.17 -1.33 -11.08
CA PRO A 11 -1.24 -1.68 -10.95
C PRO A 11 -2.00 -0.75 -10.02
N VAL A 12 -3.28 -0.54 -10.31
CA VAL A 12 -4.21 0.12 -9.41
C VAL A 12 -4.97 -0.96 -8.66
N TYR A 13 -4.99 -0.85 -7.34
CA TYR A 13 -5.69 -1.78 -6.45
C TYR A 13 -6.92 -1.12 -5.87
N VAL A 14 -7.88 -1.94 -5.47
CA VAL A 14 -9.12 -1.49 -4.82
C VAL A 14 -9.45 -2.41 -3.66
N TYR A 15 -10.17 -1.90 -2.68
CA TYR A 15 -10.65 -2.67 -1.53
C TYR A 15 -12.03 -3.23 -1.83
N THR A 16 -12.19 -4.54 -1.66
CA THR A 16 -13.47 -5.23 -1.88
C THR A 16 -13.83 -6.09 -0.68
N GLN A 17 -15.09 -6.52 -0.63
CA GLN A 17 -15.55 -7.43 0.42
C GLN A 17 -15.74 -8.87 -0.10
N THR A 18 -15.53 -9.06 -1.40
CA THR A 18 -15.60 -10.38 -2.02
C THR A 18 -14.43 -10.56 -2.98
N CYS A 19 -14.05 -11.81 -3.23
CA CYS A 19 -12.99 -12.15 -4.15
C CYS A 19 -13.50 -13.24 -5.10
N PRO A 20 -13.43 -13.05 -6.44
CA PRO A 20 -13.88 -14.04 -7.38
C PRO A 20 -13.12 -15.36 -7.26
N ALA A 21 -13.78 -16.47 -7.54
CA ALA A 21 -13.14 -17.78 -7.52
C ALA A 21 -11.97 -17.79 -8.51
N GLY A 22 -10.85 -18.37 -8.08
CA GLY A 22 -9.64 -18.47 -8.90
C GLY A 22 -8.77 -17.22 -8.90
N VAL A 23 -9.21 -16.14 -8.28
CA VAL A 23 -8.40 -14.92 -8.15
C VAL A 23 -7.63 -14.95 -6.84
N VAL A 24 -6.33 -14.69 -6.93
CA VAL A 24 -5.48 -14.56 -5.74
C VAL A 24 -5.39 -13.07 -5.38
N PRO A 25 -5.91 -12.65 -4.23
CA PRO A 25 -5.82 -11.24 -3.82
C PRO A 25 -4.37 -10.88 -3.49
N LEU A 26 -4.04 -9.60 -3.61
CA LEU A 26 -2.74 -9.11 -3.16
C LEU A 26 -2.61 -9.24 -1.64
N ALA A 27 -3.69 -8.96 -0.94
CA ALA A 27 -3.76 -9.11 0.50
C ALA A 27 -5.21 -9.37 0.89
N PHE A 28 -5.41 -10.00 2.06
CA PHE A 28 -6.75 -10.10 2.60
C PHE A 28 -6.69 -10.14 4.11
N PHE A 29 -7.80 -9.77 4.75
CA PHE A 29 -7.88 -9.79 6.20
C PHE A 29 -9.27 -10.25 6.64
N LYS A 30 -9.30 -11.11 7.64
CA LYS A 30 -10.56 -11.56 8.26
C LYS A 30 -10.95 -10.58 9.33
N GLU A 31 -12.10 -9.94 9.13
CA GLU A 31 -12.65 -9.00 10.10
C GLU A 31 -13.92 -9.57 10.72
N PRO A 32 -14.36 -9.05 11.89
CA PRO A 32 -15.64 -9.51 12.46
C PRO A 32 -16.84 -9.33 11.53
N GLN A 33 -16.81 -8.29 10.68
CA GLN A 33 -17.89 -7.98 9.72
C GLN A 33 -17.82 -8.81 8.45
N GLY A 34 -16.72 -9.53 8.21
CA GLY A 34 -16.46 -10.26 6.97
C GLY A 34 -15.05 -10.05 6.49
N GLU A 35 -14.75 -10.54 5.30
CA GLU A 35 -13.41 -10.45 4.76
C GLU A 35 -13.20 -9.17 3.95
N SER A 36 -11.99 -8.64 4.02
CA SER A 36 -11.56 -7.49 3.20
C SER A 36 -10.47 -7.98 2.26
N TYR A 37 -10.54 -7.58 1.00
CA TYR A 37 -9.58 -7.98 -0.01
C TYR A 37 -8.99 -6.77 -0.70
N LEU A 38 -7.74 -6.88 -1.10
CA LEU A 38 -7.07 -5.91 -1.96
C LEU A 38 -6.85 -6.58 -3.30
N LEU A 39 -7.61 -6.14 -4.31
CA LEU A 39 -7.60 -6.71 -5.66
C LEU A 39 -7.17 -5.67 -6.67
N GLU A 40 -6.62 -6.11 -7.81
CA GLU A 40 -6.40 -5.20 -8.92
C GLU A 40 -7.76 -4.71 -9.46
N ARG A 41 -7.85 -3.42 -9.76
CA ARG A 41 -9.08 -2.83 -10.31
C ARG A 41 -9.49 -3.52 -11.61
N GLU A 42 -8.51 -3.92 -12.43
CA GLU A 42 -8.77 -4.64 -13.68
C GLU A 42 -9.47 -5.98 -13.46
N VAL A 43 -9.35 -6.56 -12.28
CA VAL A 43 -10.05 -7.79 -11.90
C VAL A 43 -11.43 -7.47 -11.34
N ALA A 44 -11.54 -6.43 -10.52
CA ALA A 44 -12.79 -6.09 -9.84
C ALA A 44 -13.85 -5.52 -10.78
N GLU A 45 -13.46 -4.64 -11.70
CA GLU A 45 -14.41 -3.96 -12.59
C GLU A 45 -15.20 -4.91 -13.51
N PRO A 46 -14.55 -5.85 -14.23
CA PRO A 46 -15.31 -6.79 -15.08
C PRO A 46 -16.29 -7.67 -14.30
N GLU A 47 -16.02 -7.92 -13.02
CA GLU A 47 -16.88 -8.74 -12.16
C GLU A 47 -17.96 -7.90 -11.45
N ASN A 48 -18.03 -6.62 -11.74
CA ASN A 48 -18.99 -5.67 -11.13
C ASN A 48 -18.93 -5.70 -9.60
N LEU A 49 -17.76 -5.87 -9.03
CA LEU A 49 -17.60 -5.84 -7.57
C LEU A 49 -17.71 -4.41 -7.06
N ALA A 50 -18.42 -4.23 -5.96
CA ALA A 50 -18.38 -2.96 -5.24
C ALA A 50 -17.00 -2.79 -4.63
N PHE A 51 -16.41 -1.62 -4.81
CA PHE A 51 -15.07 -1.36 -4.27
C PHE A 51 -14.93 0.08 -3.79
N THR A 52 -13.88 0.31 -3.01
CA THR A 52 -13.54 1.65 -2.51
C THR A 52 -12.02 1.85 -2.56
N PHE A 53 -11.62 3.11 -2.46
CA PHE A 53 -10.24 3.55 -2.31
C PHE A 53 -9.31 3.03 -3.42
N PRO A 54 -9.52 3.44 -4.69
CA PRO A 54 -8.56 3.13 -5.74
C PRO A 54 -7.17 3.66 -5.35
N CYS A 55 -6.18 2.77 -5.32
CA CYS A 55 -4.87 3.08 -4.76
C CYS A 55 -3.75 2.41 -5.54
N ARG A 56 -2.54 2.94 -5.37
CA ARG A 56 -1.35 2.31 -5.90
C ARG A 56 -0.42 1.93 -4.75
N CYS A 57 0.40 0.93 -4.99
CA CYS A 57 1.28 0.36 -3.99
C CYS A 57 2.68 0.97 -4.09
N ILE A 58 3.18 1.48 -2.98
CA ILE A 58 4.58 1.91 -2.86
C ILE A 58 5.28 0.89 -1.98
N GLN A 59 6.33 0.28 -2.49
CA GLN A 59 7.13 -0.70 -1.78
C GLN A 59 8.39 -0.04 -1.22
N LEU A 60 8.66 -0.26 0.07
CA LEU A 60 9.97 0.02 0.62
C LEU A 60 10.92 -1.07 0.11
N GLU A 61 11.94 -0.68 -0.67
CA GLU A 61 12.78 -1.66 -1.36
C GLU A 61 13.69 -2.43 -0.42
N GLU A 62 14.16 -1.81 0.65
CA GLU A 62 15.02 -2.48 1.63
C GLU A 62 14.20 -3.43 2.48
N GLU A 63 14.75 -4.61 2.77
CA GLU A 63 14.11 -5.54 3.70
C GLU A 63 14.23 -5.01 5.12
N THR A 64 13.14 -5.10 5.87
CA THR A 64 13.09 -4.69 7.26
C THR A 64 12.49 -5.81 8.10
N ALA A 65 13.00 -6.00 9.29
CA ALA A 65 12.46 -6.99 10.21
C ALA A 65 11.04 -6.57 10.66
N LEU A 66 10.19 -7.56 10.92
CA LEU A 66 8.82 -7.27 11.38
C LEU A 66 8.79 -6.52 12.71
N ASN A 67 9.85 -6.64 13.51
CA ASN A 67 9.97 -5.92 14.78
C ASN A 67 10.79 -4.64 14.67
N ALA A 68 11.07 -4.16 13.46
CA ALA A 68 11.77 -2.88 13.27
C ALA A 68 10.90 -1.73 13.79
N VAL A 69 11.54 -0.70 14.33
CA VAL A 69 10.87 0.40 15.02
C VAL A 69 11.04 1.69 14.23
N GLY A 70 9.93 2.41 14.06
CA GLY A 70 9.95 3.79 13.59
C GLY A 70 9.84 4.02 12.09
N ILE A 71 10.00 3.00 11.24
CA ILE A 71 9.96 3.17 9.79
C ILE A 71 8.58 3.63 9.32
N THR A 72 7.54 2.92 9.74
CA THR A 72 6.16 3.28 9.39
C THR A 72 5.83 4.69 9.82
N ALA A 73 6.26 5.06 11.02
CA ALA A 73 6.01 6.41 11.54
C ALA A 73 6.68 7.47 10.69
N LYS A 74 7.92 7.26 10.25
CA LYS A 74 8.62 8.21 9.39
C LYS A 74 7.92 8.41 8.06
N VAL A 75 7.48 7.31 7.44
CA VAL A 75 6.72 7.36 6.18
C VAL A 75 5.40 8.10 6.38
N ALA A 76 4.67 7.73 7.43
CA ALA A 76 3.37 8.33 7.73
C ALA A 76 3.47 9.84 7.95
N VAL A 77 4.50 10.30 8.64
CA VAL A 77 4.71 11.74 8.89
C VAL A 77 4.91 12.49 7.57
N VAL A 78 5.77 11.99 6.69
CA VAL A 78 6.01 12.64 5.39
C VAL A 78 4.72 12.77 4.60
N LEU A 79 3.94 11.71 4.52
CA LEU A 79 2.70 11.73 3.74
C LEU A 79 1.62 12.59 4.41
N ALA A 80 1.50 12.51 5.74
CA ALA A 80 0.52 13.29 6.49
C ALA A 80 0.75 14.79 6.36
N GLU A 81 2.00 15.22 6.30
CA GLU A 81 2.34 16.62 6.09
C GLU A 81 1.84 17.19 4.77
N HIS A 82 1.54 16.30 3.81
CA HIS A 82 1.01 16.68 2.51
C HIS A 82 -0.43 16.21 2.31
N ASP A 83 -1.12 15.87 3.41
CA ASP A 83 -2.52 15.41 3.40
C ASP A 83 -2.75 14.19 2.50
N ILE A 84 -1.79 13.28 2.45
CA ILE A 84 -1.89 12.04 1.68
C ILE A 84 -2.25 10.88 2.60
N PRO A 85 -3.44 10.28 2.45
CA PRO A 85 -3.80 9.08 3.22
C PRO A 85 -2.89 7.91 2.85
N CYS A 86 -2.60 7.04 3.82
CA CYS A 86 -1.71 5.93 3.58
C CYS A 86 -2.16 4.73 4.41
N ASN A 87 -2.36 3.59 3.76
CA ASN A 87 -2.64 2.33 4.43
C ASN A 87 -1.42 1.43 4.31
N VAL A 88 -1.03 0.80 5.40
CA VAL A 88 0.24 0.07 5.50
C VAL A 88 0.00 -1.42 5.62
N VAL A 89 0.75 -2.21 4.85
CA VAL A 89 0.83 -3.64 5.04
C VAL A 89 2.30 -3.98 5.28
N ALA A 90 2.60 -4.44 6.50
CA ALA A 90 3.92 -4.94 6.83
C ALA A 90 3.94 -6.44 6.51
N ALA A 91 4.69 -6.84 5.50
CA ALA A 91 4.80 -8.22 5.09
C ALA A 91 6.13 -8.81 5.57
N TYR A 92 6.37 -10.08 5.24
CA TYR A 92 7.52 -10.80 5.75
C TYR A 92 8.86 -10.13 5.34
N HIS A 93 8.95 -9.68 4.09
CA HIS A 93 10.20 -9.12 3.55
C HIS A 93 10.20 -7.61 3.43
N HIS A 94 9.06 -7.00 3.13
CA HIS A 94 8.98 -5.57 2.83
C HIS A 94 7.75 -4.95 3.43
N ASP A 95 7.80 -3.63 3.61
CA ASP A 95 6.64 -2.82 3.95
C ASP A 95 6.04 -2.24 2.68
N TYR A 96 4.71 -2.23 2.60
CA TYR A 96 3.95 -1.73 1.46
C TYR A 96 3.00 -0.64 1.93
N PHE A 97 2.95 0.43 1.15
CA PHE A 97 2.14 1.60 1.49
C PHE A 97 1.18 1.88 0.35
N PHE A 98 -0.11 1.89 0.67
CA PHE A 98 -1.15 2.11 -0.33
C PHE A 98 -1.68 3.52 -0.19
N VAL A 99 -1.57 4.29 -1.28
CA VAL A 99 -1.94 5.70 -1.33
C VAL A 99 -2.95 5.91 -2.46
N PRO A 100 -3.80 6.95 -2.38
CA PRO A 100 -4.77 7.21 -3.45
C PRO A 100 -4.10 7.27 -4.82
N GLU A 101 -4.76 6.70 -5.82
CA GLU A 101 -4.23 6.65 -7.18
C GLU A 101 -3.79 8.03 -7.68
N ALA A 102 -4.62 9.04 -7.44
CA ALA A 102 -4.35 10.39 -7.92
C ALA A 102 -3.15 11.06 -7.25
N MET A 103 -2.68 10.54 -6.11
CA MET A 103 -1.59 11.11 -5.32
C MET A 103 -0.32 10.26 -5.36
N ALA A 104 -0.34 9.13 -6.08
CA ALA A 104 0.72 8.12 -5.98
C ALA A 104 2.06 8.62 -6.48
N GLU A 105 2.10 9.33 -7.61
CA GLU A 105 3.34 9.87 -8.16
C GLU A 105 3.95 10.90 -7.21
N GLN A 106 3.13 11.78 -6.66
CA GLN A 106 3.57 12.75 -5.67
C GLN A 106 4.10 12.06 -4.42
N ALA A 107 3.39 11.05 -3.94
CA ALA A 107 3.75 10.34 -2.71
C ALA A 107 5.12 9.67 -2.82
N VAL A 108 5.37 8.93 -3.90
CA VAL A 108 6.66 8.25 -4.05
C VAL A 108 7.80 9.23 -4.21
N ALA A 109 7.57 10.36 -4.90
CA ALA A 109 8.58 11.41 -5.03
C ALA A 109 8.90 12.04 -3.69
N LEU A 110 7.89 12.34 -2.87
CA LEU A 110 8.08 12.90 -1.53
C LEU A 110 8.89 11.95 -0.65
N LEU A 111 8.58 10.66 -0.68
CA LEU A 111 9.28 9.68 0.15
C LEU A 111 10.75 9.54 -0.26
N ASN A 112 11.02 9.48 -1.56
CA ASN A 112 12.40 9.36 -2.04
C ASN A 112 13.20 10.64 -1.79
N ASN A 113 12.57 11.81 -1.88
CA ASN A 113 13.24 13.08 -1.67
C ASN A 113 13.44 13.40 -0.19
N ALA A 114 12.71 12.75 0.69
CA ALA A 114 12.84 12.99 2.14
C ALA A 114 14.14 12.43 2.72
N GLY A 115 14.82 11.54 2.01
CA GLY A 115 16.08 10.96 2.49
C GLY A 115 15.93 10.17 3.77
N LEU A 116 14.85 9.40 3.90
CA LEU A 116 14.60 8.62 5.11
C LEU A 116 15.67 7.55 5.30
N THR A 117 16.09 7.36 6.55
CA THR A 117 17.15 6.42 6.89
C THR A 117 16.76 5.54 8.07
N SER A 118 17.45 4.42 8.19
CA SER A 118 17.30 3.50 9.32
C SER A 118 17.78 4.11 10.62
#